data_345fe9ed2b58ecb612b6df61eba98eaf
#
_entry.id   345fe9ed2b58ecb612b6df61eba98eaf
#
_cell.length_a   1.000
_cell.length_b   1.000
_cell.length_c   1.000
_cell.angle_alpha   90.00
_cell.angle_beta   90.00
_cell.angle_gamma   90.00
#
_symmetry.space_group_name_H-M   'P 1'
#
loop_
_entity.id
_entity.type
_entity.pdbx_description
1 polymer ?
#
loop_
_entity_poly.entity_id
_entity_poly.type
_entity_poly.pdbx_seq_one_letter_code
_entity_poly.pdbx_strand_id
1 'polypeptide(L)'
;MKQPFRFFLPLLMLTALGCKKITLVNISTDKAVYNPGDIVSFTIDKDLPASARIRYRHLDQTLKVVNYSSRTWTWQPPKTDFKGYLVDLYSLDNGIENIHGSIAVDVSSDWTVFPRYGFLSRFPQLTSTDMDNTIKNLSRHHINGLQFYDWSEKHHKPLAGTVATPADNWLDIANRPTYKSAVQGYITRAHDAGMKTMSYNLCYGALNDAATDGVKDTWFMYKDITHTSKADFDVPGFLKSPIYALDPSNSSWQKYIAAANTNMYAVYDFDGYHIDQLGNPWGSVYNYTGMPINLANSFHPFIQAMKRINPGKRLVFNAVNQFGQQGSIATAPVDFLYTEVWSPNDNYFDLATIILNNNTYSSNTKKTVLAAYMNYNKANSGGAFNTPSVLYTDAVIFAFGAAHVELGEHMLAQEYFPNSNLQIPDDLKNSLVNYYDFSVSYQNLLRSDGIFNTPIISVPGNSYSISNWPPQIGPQQGPMGGKIYVVGKQVGSKQILHLLNFLNNTPDWRDTDGNKIAPTTITGFKLSYTTTQAVSKIWFASPDINFGVARELTFQRTGNTVTFTIPFLRYWDMIVVQ
;
A
#
# COMPACT_ATOMS: atom_id res chain seq x y z
N MET A 1 83.07 32.89 13.46
CA MET A 1 82.32 31.78 14.11
C MET A 1 80.85 32.03 13.90
N LYS A 2 80.19 31.26 13.00
CA LYS A 2 78.77 31.31 12.74
C LYS A 2 78.15 30.06 13.36
N GLN A 3 77.19 30.23 14.31
CA GLN A 3 76.42 29.15 14.87
C GLN A 3 75.18 28.85 13.92
N PRO A 4 74.78 27.60 13.73
CA PRO A 4 73.61 27.28 12.94
C PRO A 4 72.34 27.25 13.83
N PHE A 5 71.31 27.94 13.38
CA PHE A 5 69.96 27.90 13.92
C PHE A 5 69.32 26.53 13.59
N ARG A 6 68.90 25.80 14.62
CA ARG A 6 68.06 24.56 14.47
C ARG A 6 66.60 24.94 14.47
N PHE A 7 65.93 24.77 13.33
CA PHE A 7 64.47 24.79 13.23
C PHE A 7 63.92 23.48 13.81
N PHE A 8 63.11 23.57 14.87
CA PHE A 8 62.24 22.49 15.33
C PHE A 8 60.94 22.58 14.54
N LEU A 9 60.63 21.61 13.69
CA LEU A 9 59.35 21.44 13.03
C LEU A 9 58.45 20.61 13.97
N PRO A 10 57.26 21.09 14.43
CA PRO A 10 56.35 20.25 15.17
C PRO A 10 55.68 19.27 14.19
N LEU A 11 55.89 17.99 14.43
CA LEU A 11 55.22 16.88 13.74
C LEU A 11 53.74 16.90 14.15
N LEU A 12 52.88 17.46 13.31
CA LEU A 12 51.42 17.36 13.48
C LEU A 12 51.01 15.91 13.21
N MET A 13 50.78 15.12 14.26
CA MET A 13 50.10 13.83 14.14
C MET A 13 48.64 14.11 13.71
N LEU A 14 48.36 13.98 12.41
CA LEU A 14 47.00 13.77 11.93
C LEU A 14 46.56 12.39 12.46
N THR A 15 45.78 12.36 13.54
CA THR A 15 44.98 11.20 13.89
C THR A 15 43.93 11.04 12.81
N ALA A 16 44.13 10.09 11.92
CA ALA A 16 43.08 9.64 11.01
C ALA A 16 41.94 9.10 11.88
N LEU A 17 40.90 9.91 12.08
CA LEU A 17 39.60 9.43 12.57
C LEU A 17 39.06 8.47 11.52
N GLY A 18 39.41 7.19 11.67
CA GLY A 18 38.81 6.14 10.85
C GLY A 18 37.32 6.12 11.07
N CYS A 19 36.57 6.52 10.05
CA CYS A 19 35.12 6.38 10.02
C CYS A 19 34.80 4.89 10.23
N LYS A 20 34.38 4.52 11.43
CA LYS A 20 34.03 3.14 11.76
C LYS A 20 32.80 2.78 10.93
N LYS A 21 32.95 1.84 10.00
CA LYS A 21 31.85 1.41 9.12
C LYS A 21 30.70 0.85 9.98
N ILE A 22 29.52 1.48 9.91
CA ILE A 22 28.32 1.03 10.63
C ILE A 22 27.91 -0.32 10.06
N THR A 23 27.71 -1.31 10.91
CA THR A 23 27.18 -2.62 10.51
C THR A 23 25.68 -2.48 10.30
N LEU A 24 25.20 -2.55 9.08
CA LEU A 24 23.76 -2.59 8.77
C LEU A 24 23.27 -4.04 8.82
N VAL A 25 22.05 -4.23 9.35
CA VAL A 25 21.39 -5.53 9.48
C VAL A 25 19.98 -5.48 8.92
N ASN A 26 19.55 -6.62 8.37
CA ASN A 26 18.15 -6.84 8.01
C ASN A 26 17.45 -7.49 9.20
N ILE A 27 16.29 -6.93 9.57
CA ILE A 27 15.47 -7.44 10.67
C ILE A 27 14.21 -8.06 10.05
N SER A 28 13.80 -9.18 10.59
CA SER A 28 12.53 -9.83 10.24
C SER A 28 11.75 -10.21 11.49
N THR A 29 10.43 -10.33 11.33
CA THR A 29 9.49 -10.83 12.33
C THR A 29 8.83 -12.12 11.84
N ASP A 30 8.27 -12.89 12.77
CA ASP A 30 7.58 -14.15 12.46
C ASP A 30 6.22 -13.95 11.77
N LYS A 31 5.57 -12.78 11.96
CA LYS A 31 4.30 -12.44 11.32
C LYS A 31 4.30 -11.02 10.74
N ALA A 32 3.37 -10.75 9.84
CA ALA A 32 3.13 -9.42 9.27
C ALA A 32 2.31 -8.52 10.21
N VAL A 33 1.41 -9.12 11.00
CA VAL A 33 0.51 -8.43 11.94
C VAL A 33 0.27 -9.31 13.16
N TYR A 34 0.04 -8.68 14.31
CA TYR A 34 -0.11 -9.33 15.61
C TYR A 34 -1.42 -8.92 16.27
N ASN A 35 -2.05 -9.83 17.00
CA ASN A 35 -3.16 -9.49 17.88
C ASN A 35 -2.65 -8.88 19.20
N PRO A 36 -3.48 -8.08 19.88
CA PRO A 36 -3.18 -7.62 21.24
C PRO A 36 -2.83 -8.78 22.18
N GLY A 37 -1.62 -8.75 22.72
CA GLY A 37 -1.10 -9.79 23.62
C GLY A 37 -0.23 -10.85 22.98
N ASP A 38 -0.11 -10.88 21.65
CA ASP A 38 0.84 -11.74 20.96
C ASP A 38 2.29 -11.39 21.34
N ILE A 39 3.17 -12.38 21.23
CA ILE A 39 4.63 -12.22 21.36
C ILE A 39 5.19 -12.13 19.95
N VAL A 40 5.98 -11.11 19.70
CA VAL A 40 6.72 -10.90 18.46
C VAL A 40 8.09 -11.55 18.56
N SER A 41 8.44 -12.40 17.59
CA SER A 41 9.77 -13.00 17.46
C SER A 41 10.56 -12.27 16.38
N PHE A 42 11.77 -11.81 16.73
CA PHE A 42 12.65 -11.07 15.84
C PHE A 42 13.88 -11.89 15.49
N THR A 43 14.37 -11.69 14.28
CA THR A 43 15.64 -12.28 13.80
C THR A 43 16.41 -11.23 13.00
N ILE A 44 17.75 -11.21 13.15
CA ILE A 44 18.66 -10.41 12.31
C ILE A 44 19.65 -11.30 11.57
N ASP A 45 20.10 -10.83 10.42
CA ASP A 45 20.98 -11.57 9.49
C ASP A 45 22.46 -11.59 9.92
N LYS A 46 22.90 -10.65 10.78
CA LYS A 46 24.31 -10.50 11.22
C LYS A 46 24.40 -10.13 12.69
N ASP A 47 25.56 -10.41 13.30
CA ASP A 47 25.84 -9.97 14.67
C ASP A 47 26.12 -8.47 14.72
N LEU A 48 25.71 -7.86 15.81
CA LEU A 48 25.99 -6.47 16.15
C LEU A 48 27.06 -6.38 17.23
N PRO A 49 27.73 -5.21 17.37
CA PRO A 49 28.64 -4.96 18.48
C PRO A 49 27.94 -5.17 19.84
N ALA A 50 28.68 -5.66 20.84
CA ALA A 50 28.14 -5.85 22.20
C ALA A 50 27.60 -4.56 22.85
N SER A 51 28.02 -3.38 22.35
CA SER A 51 27.49 -2.07 22.76
C SER A 51 26.14 -1.72 22.12
N ALA A 52 25.65 -2.53 21.19
CA ALA A 52 24.36 -2.28 20.54
C ALA A 52 23.20 -2.46 21.53
N ARG A 53 22.13 -1.75 21.26
CA ARG A 53 20.90 -1.75 22.04
C ARG A 53 19.70 -1.93 21.12
N ILE A 54 18.62 -2.46 21.66
CA ILE A 54 17.31 -2.59 21.04
C ILE A 54 16.39 -1.58 21.70
N ARG A 55 15.75 -0.73 20.90
CA ARG A 55 14.81 0.28 21.37
C ARG A 55 13.43 0.07 20.75
N TYR A 56 12.41 0.06 21.59
CA TYR A 56 11.00 -0.07 21.20
C TYR A 56 10.34 1.29 21.31
N ARG A 57 9.67 1.71 20.26
CA ARG A 57 9.01 3.04 20.17
C ARG A 57 7.56 2.94 19.78
N HIS A 58 6.76 3.89 20.25
CA HIS A 58 5.48 4.26 19.67
C HIS A 58 5.56 5.74 19.28
N LEU A 59 5.45 6.02 17.98
CA LEU A 59 5.69 7.35 17.42
C LEU A 59 7.09 7.88 17.82
N ASP A 60 7.14 9.08 18.45
CA ASP A 60 8.37 9.69 18.96
C ASP A 60 8.79 9.21 20.36
N GLN A 61 7.95 8.42 21.03
CA GLN A 61 8.19 8.00 22.41
C GLN A 61 8.94 6.67 22.50
N THR A 62 10.01 6.64 23.27
CA THR A 62 10.69 5.39 23.65
C THR A 62 9.92 4.70 24.75
N LEU A 63 9.47 3.48 24.52
CA LEU A 63 8.77 2.65 25.50
C LEU A 63 9.74 1.84 26.34
N LYS A 64 10.78 1.30 25.72
CA LYS A 64 11.76 0.43 26.37
C LYS A 64 13.08 0.43 25.61
N VAL A 65 14.19 0.26 26.33
CA VAL A 65 15.52 -0.01 25.78
C VAL A 65 16.11 -1.22 26.49
N VAL A 66 16.67 -2.15 25.73
CA VAL A 66 17.39 -3.31 26.25
C VAL A 66 18.74 -3.46 25.54
N ASN A 67 19.70 -4.14 26.17
CA ASN A 67 20.97 -4.45 25.52
C ASN A 67 20.76 -5.55 24.47
N TYR A 68 21.44 -5.44 23.34
CA TYR A 68 21.55 -6.51 22.37
C TYR A 68 22.31 -7.70 22.96
N SER A 69 21.82 -8.91 22.78
CA SER A 69 22.46 -10.12 23.31
C SER A 69 22.53 -11.28 22.32
N SER A 70 21.67 -11.32 21.32
CA SER A 70 21.63 -12.39 20.32
C SER A 70 20.93 -11.95 19.04
N ARG A 71 21.10 -12.74 17.96
CA ARG A 71 20.41 -12.51 16.68
C ARG A 71 18.90 -12.75 16.72
N THR A 72 18.44 -13.40 17.75
CA THR A 72 17.01 -13.67 17.95
C THR A 72 16.58 -13.20 19.32
N TRP A 73 15.44 -12.55 19.40
CA TRP A 73 14.83 -12.13 20.66
C TRP A 73 13.32 -12.04 20.52
N THR A 74 12.63 -11.88 21.63
CA THR A 74 11.18 -11.70 21.66
C THR A 74 10.80 -10.41 22.37
N TRP A 75 9.65 -9.89 22.01
CA TRP A 75 9.02 -8.76 22.67
C TRP A 75 7.51 -8.93 22.71
N GLN A 76 6.90 -8.61 23.83
CA GLN A 76 5.46 -8.47 23.93
C GLN A 76 5.10 -6.98 23.91
N PRO A 77 4.49 -6.48 22.81
CA PRO A 77 4.01 -5.11 22.73
C PRO A 77 2.93 -4.83 23.78
N PRO A 78 2.67 -3.54 24.11
CA PRO A 78 1.47 -3.18 24.87
C PRO A 78 0.21 -3.76 24.21
N LYS A 79 -0.74 -4.22 25.04
CA LYS A 79 -1.98 -4.87 24.56
C LYS A 79 -3.01 -3.91 23.94
N THR A 80 -2.61 -2.66 23.67
CA THR A 80 -3.48 -1.66 23.03
C THR A 80 -3.61 -1.99 21.55
N ASP A 81 -4.85 -2.17 21.12
CA ASP A 81 -5.18 -2.51 19.73
C ASP A 81 -4.95 -1.33 18.76
N PHE A 82 -4.76 -1.64 17.49
CA PHE A 82 -4.56 -0.69 16.40
C PHE A 82 -3.38 0.27 16.63
N LYS A 83 -2.21 -0.30 16.99
CA LYS A 83 -0.98 0.45 17.23
C LYS A 83 0.16 -0.02 16.36
N GLY A 84 0.83 0.96 15.75
CA GLY A 84 2.12 0.76 15.08
C GLY A 84 3.27 1.08 16.01
N TYR A 85 4.28 0.24 15.99
CA TYR A 85 5.51 0.42 16.76
C TYR A 85 6.72 0.38 15.82
N LEU A 86 7.81 1.03 16.22
CA LEU A 86 9.12 0.92 15.59
C LEU A 86 10.09 0.26 16.56
N VAL A 87 10.82 -0.76 16.11
CA VAL A 87 11.91 -1.40 16.81
C VAL A 87 13.19 -1.07 16.08
N ASP A 88 14.12 -0.34 16.71
CA ASP A 88 15.39 0.03 16.12
C ASP A 88 16.57 -0.52 16.93
N LEU A 89 17.60 -0.94 16.18
CA LEU A 89 18.88 -1.41 16.71
C LEU A 89 19.88 -0.28 16.55
N TYR A 90 20.51 0.15 17.63
CA TYR A 90 21.43 1.28 17.60
C TYR A 90 22.63 1.08 18.54
N SER A 91 23.72 1.79 18.27
CA SER A 91 24.84 1.98 19.19
C SER A 91 25.18 3.45 19.35
N LEU A 92 25.87 3.78 20.44
CA LEU A 92 26.39 5.11 20.68
C LEU A 92 27.89 5.13 20.41
N ASP A 93 28.35 6.05 19.57
CA ASP A 93 29.76 6.34 19.37
C ASP A 93 29.99 7.84 19.65
N ASN A 94 30.75 8.12 20.72
CA ASN A 94 30.97 9.49 21.21
C ASN A 94 29.66 10.32 21.39
N GLY A 95 28.60 9.66 21.85
CA GLY A 95 27.28 10.31 22.05
C GLY A 95 26.41 10.42 20.79
N ILE A 96 26.94 10.02 19.63
CA ILE A 96 26.18 10.00 18.36
C ILE A 96 25.50 8.63 18.20
N GLU A 97 24.21 8.64 17.94
CA GLU A 97 23.45 7.42 17.61
C GLU A 97 23.76 6.94 16.18
N ASN A 98 24.20 5.68 16.08
CA ASN A 98 24.36 4.97 14.82
C ASN A 98 23.27 3.89 14.75
N ILE A 99 22.29 4.07 13.85
CA ILE A 99 21.22 3.11 13.65
C ILE A 99 21.72 1.99 12.74
N HIS A 100 21.59 0.75 13.20
CA HIS A 100 22.00 -0.46 12.46
C HIS A 100 20.90 -1.02 11.58
N GLY A 101 19.65 -0.79 11.96
CA GLY A 101 18.45 -1.23 11.25
C GLY A 101 17.21 -0.99 12.08
N SER A 102 16.05 -1.08 11.43
CA SER A 102 14.75 -1.03 12.10
C SER A 102 13.75 -1.98 11.46
N ILE A 103 12.67 -2.23 12.17
CA ILE A 103 11.47 -2.90 11.67
C ILE A 103 10.25 -2.36 12.40
N ALA A 104 9.14 -2.25 11.69
CA ALA A 104 7.87 -1.93 12.30
C ALA A 104 7.20 -3.18 12.90
N VAL A 105 6.28 -2.95 13.83
CA VAL A 105 5.39 -3.98 14.39
C VAL A 105 3.97 -3.43 14.40
N ASP A 106 3.06 -4.11 13.71
CA ASP A 106 1.63 -3.81 13.69
C ASP A 106 0.90 -4.69 14.71
N VAL A 107 0.24 -4.06 15.69
CA VAL A 107 -0.68 -4.73 16.62
C VAL A 107 -2.10 -4.33 16.26
N SER A 108 -2.78 -5.19 15.50
CA SER A 108 -4.12 -4.91 14.98
C SER A 108 -4.93 -6.20 14.88
N SER A 109 -6.03 -6.27 15.61
CA SER A 109 -6.96 -7.43 15.59
C SER A 109 -7.86 -7.47 14.36
N ASP A 110 -8.02 -6.35 13.67
CA ASP A 110 -8.75 -6.25 12.40
C ASP A 110 -7.86 -5.58 11.32
N TRP A 111 -7.49 -6.35 10.30
CA TRP A 111 -6.62 -5.90 9.21
C TRP A 111 -7.22 -4.78 8.38
N THR A 112 -8.56 -4.61 8.39
CA THR A 112 -9.26 -3.59 7.59
C THR A 112 -9.17 -2.19 8.15
N VAL A 113 -8.73 -2.04 9.42
CA VAL A 113 -8.46 -0.74 10.04
C VAL A 113 -7.23 -0.06 9.44
N PHE A 114 -6.19 -0.87 9.14
CA PHE A 114 -4.97 -0.41 8.45
C PHE A 114 -4.62 -1.37 7.31
N PRO A 115 -5.47 -1.49 6.26
CA PRO A 115 -5.24 -2.46 5.20
C PRO A 115 -3.95 -2.17 4.43
N ARG A 116 -3.11 -3.18 4.25
CA ARG A 116 -1.96 -3.22 3.36
C ARG A 116 -2.15 -4.44 2.47
N TYR A 117 -2.62 -4.19 1.27
CA TYR A 117 -3.17 -5.20 0.39
C TYR A 117 -2.17 -5.56 -0.69
N GLY A 118 -1.87 -6.84 -0.80
CA GLY A 118 -1.03 -7.42 -1.82
C GLY A 118 -1.82 -8.39 -2.69
N PHE A 119 -1.12 -9.11 -3.58
CA PHE A 119 -1.75 -10.02 -4.51
C PHE A 119 -0.93 -11.29 -4.73
N LEU A 120 -1.60 -12.35 -5.18
CA LEU A 120 -1.04 -13.55 -5.78
C LEU A 120 -1.76 -13.80 -7.10
N SER A 121 -1.03 -14.13 -8.16
CA SER A 121 -1.57 -14.23 -9.51
C SER A 121 -1.21 -15.54 -10.23
N ARG A 122 -0.39 -16.39 -9.59
CA ARG A 122 0.05 -17.67 -10.16
C ARG A 122 -0.02 -18.78 -9.13
N PHE A 123 -0.64 -19.88 -9.55
CA PHE A 123 -0.84 -21.06 -8.70
C PHE A 123 -0.43 -22.36 -9.40
N PRO A 124 0.76 -22.39 -10.06
CA PRO A 124 1.27 -23.62 -10.67
C PRO A 124 1.62 -24.65 -9.57
N GLN A 125 2.19 -25.76 -9.95
CA GLN A 125 2.76 -26.67 -8.97
C GLN A 125 3.98 -26.00 -8.31
N LEU A 126 3.82 -25.59 -7.05
CA LEU A 126 4.82 -24.88 -6.26
C LEU A 126 5.40 -25.78 -5.17
N THR A 127 6.68 -25.56 -4.85
CA THR A 127 7.27 -26.18 -3.65
C THR A 127 6.88 -25.41 -2.39
N SER A 128 7.00 -26.05 -1.22
CA SER A 128 6.84 -25.36 0.07
C SER A 128 7.77 -24.16 0.20
N THR A 129 9.02 -24.31 -0.25
CA THR A 129 10.03 -23.24 -0.18
C THR A 129 9.64 -22.02 -1.02
N ASP A 130 9.08 -22.21 -2.22
CA ASP A 130 8.64 -21.09 -3.08
C ASP A 130 7.54 -20.28 -2.39
N MET A 131 6.53 -20.97 -1.85
CA MET A 131 5.44 -20.34 -1.12
C MET A 131 5.90 -19.66 0.17
N ASP A 132 6.80 -20.30 0.94
CA ASP A 132 7.37 -19.72 2.16
C ASP A 132 8.15 -18.43 1.86
N ASN A 133 8.96 -18.42 0.79
CA ASN A 133 9.73 -17.24 0.40
C ASN A 133 8.82 -16.08 -0.02
N THR A 134 7.76 -16.36 -0.78
CA THR A 134 6.77 -15.36 -1.18
C THR A 134 6.11 -14.72 0.05
N ILE A 135 5.58 -15.55 0.96
CA ILE A 135 4.90 -15.05 2.16
C ILE A 135 5.86 -14.33 3.11
N LYS A 136 7.09 -14.81 3.28
CA LYS A 136 8.12 -14.11 4.08
C LYS A 136 8.46 -12.72 3.51
N ASN A 137 8.58 -12.62 2.18
CA ASN A 137 8.81 -11.32 1.53
C ASN A 137 7.63 -10.35 1.76
N LEU A 138 6.40 -10.83 1.61
CA LEU A 138 5.19 -10.04 1.88
C LEU A 138 5.08 -9.65 3.35
N SER A 139 5.42 -10.56 4.28
CA SER A 139 5.48 -10.28 5.73
C SER A 139 6.50 -9.19 6.05
N ARG A 140 7.66 -9.19 5.37
CA ARG A 140 8.69 -8.16 5.57
C ARG A 140 8.20 -6.76 5.19
N HIS A 141 7.24 -6.67 4.26
CA HIS A 141 6.57 -5.43 3.86
C HIS A 141 5.23 -5.23 4.60
N HIS A 142 4.98 -5.98 5.67
CA HIS A 142 3.77 -5.86 6.51
C HIS A 142 2.46 -5.98 5.73
N ILE A 143 2.44 -6.68 4.60
CA ILE A 143 1.21 -6.97 3.87
C ILE A 143 0.32 -7.82 4.79
N ASN A 144 -0.93 -7.38 5.00
CA ASN A 144 -1.84 -8.03 5.93
C ASN A 144 -3.12 -8.59 5.26
N GLY A 145 -3.23 -8.43 3.95
CA GLY A 145 -4.29 -9.04 3.15
C GLY A 145 -3.82 -9.33 1.72
N LEU A 146 -4.30 -10.40 1.13
CA LEU A 146 -3.92 -10.86 -0.19
C LEU A 146 -5.15 -11.13 -1.06
N GLN A 147 -5.20 -10.58 -2.26
CA GLN A 147 -6.14 -11.00 -3.29
C GLN A 147 -5.52 -12.09 -4.16
N PHE A 148 -6.30 -13.13 -4.44
CA PHE A 148 -5.91 -14.26 -5.28
C PHE A 148 -6.46 -14.03 -6.68
N TYR A 149 -5.69 -13.36 -7.53
CA TYR A 149 -6.09 -12.97 -8.87
C TYR A 149 -6.36 -14.17 -9.76
N ASP A 150 -7.53 -14.17 -10.44
CA ASP A 150 -7.91 -15.08 -11.52
C ASP A 150 -7.51 -16.55 -11.31
N TRP A 151 -7.56 -16.98 -10.05
CA TRP A 151 -7.23 -18.35 -9.66
C TRP A 151 -8.30 -19.37 -10.08
N SER A 152 -9.54 -18.88 -10.34
CA SER A 152 -10.71 -19.72 -10.55
C SER A 152 -10.75 -20.32 -11.96
N GLU A 153 -11.45 -21.45 -12.12
CA GLU A 153 -11.66 -22.07 -13.42
C GLU A 153 -12.57 -21.24 -14.32
N LYS A 154 -13.61 -20.64 -13.74
CA LYS A 154 -14.63 -19.83 -14.43
C LYS A 154 -15.14 -18.73 -13.50
N HIS A 155 -15.43 -17.56 -14.05
CA HIS A 155 -16.02 -16.48 -13.25
C HIS A 155 -17.39 -16.82 -12.69
N HIS A 156 -18.27 -17.43 -13.46
CA HIS A 156 -19.62 -17.84 -13.02
C HIS A 156 -19.62 -19.06 -12.10
N LYS A 157 -18.51 -19.80 -12.01
CA LYS A 157 -18.36 -21.01 -11.18
C LYS A 157 -16.92 -21.09 -10.66
N PRO A 158 -16.57 -20.35 -9.61
CA PRO A 158 -15.18 -20.23 -9.17
C PRO A 158 -14.57 -21.55 -8.67
N LEU A 159 -15.34 -22.45 -8.05
CA LEU A 159 -14.87 -23.76 -7.61
C LEU A 159 -14.74 -24.73 -8.79
N ALA A 160 -13.53 -25.14 -9.11
CA ALA A 160 -13.28 -26.25 -10.02
C ALA A 160 -13.68 -27.58 -9.38
N GLY A 161 -14.52 -28.36 -10.08
CA GLY A 161 -15.12 -29.58 -9.55
C GLY A 161 -16.36 -29.32 -8.68
N THR A 162 -16.51 -30.05 -7.59
CA THR A 162 -17.61 -29.94 -6.62
C THR A 162 -17.09 -29.90 -5.18
N VAL A 163 -17.92 -29.57 -4.21
CA VAL A 163 -17.54 -29.61 -2.78
C VAL A 163 -17.10 -31.01 -2.36
N ALA A 164 -17.79 -32.06 -2.84
CA ALA A 164 -17.47 -33.46 -2.51
C ALA A 164 -16.21 -33.95 -3.24
N THR A 165 -15.97 -33.47 -4.45
CA THR A 165 -14.84 -33.85 -5.31
C THR A 165 -14.23 -32.64 -5.96
N PRO A 166 -13.55 -31.76 -5.17
CA PRO A 166 -12.87 -30.62 -5.75
C PRO A 166 -11.73 -31.07 -6.66
N ALA A 167 -11.55 -30.39 -7.78
CA ALA A 167 -10.49 -30.72 -8.72
C ALA A 167 -9.11 -30.47 -8.09
N ASP A 168 -8.16 -31.36 -8.34
CA ASP A 168 -6.77 -31.19 -7.85
C ASP A 168 -5.99 -30.16 -8.68
N ASN A 169 -6.38 -29.98 -9.94
CA ASN A 169 -5.84 -28.95 -10.82
C ASN A 169 -6.86 -28.58 -11.91
N TRP A 170 -6.72 -27.41 -12.47
CA TRP A 170 -7.52 -26.88 -13.57
C TRP A 170 -6.72 -25.87 -14.39
N LEU A 171 -7.26 -25.46 -15.53
CA LEU A 171 -6.82 -24.27 -16.21
C LEU A 171 -7.65 -23.07 -15.71
N ASP A 172 -7.00 -21.98 -15.31
CA ASP A 172 -7.69 -20.75 -14.98
C ASP A 172 -8.30 -20.06 -16.21
N ILE A 173 -8.90 -18.88 -16.04
CA ILE A 173 -9.54 -18.13 -17.14
C ILE A 173 -8.58 -17.73 -18.25
N ALA A 174 -7.27 -17.68 -17.98
CA ALA A 174 -6.19 -17.37 -18.94
C ALA A 174 -5.47 -18.63 -19.44
N ASN A 175 -6.08 -19.81 -19.33
CA ASN A 175 -5.51 -21.10 -19.74
C ASN A 175 -4.20 -21.46 -19.04
N ARG A 176 -3.95 -20.94 -17.82
CA ARG A 176 -2.76 -21.23 -17.04
C ARG A 176 -3.02 -22.40 -16.08
N PRO A 177 -2.06 -23.31 -15.88
CA PRO A 177 -2.21 -24.39 -14.90
C PRO A 177 -2.34 -23.82 -13.47
N THR A 178 -3.39 -24.19 -12.78
CA THR A 178 -3.66 -23.88 -11.38
C THR A 178 -3.84 -25.16 -10.58
N TYR A 179 -3.20 -25.23 -9.42
CA TYR A 179 -3.23 -26.40 -8.55
C TYR A 179 -3.89 -26.07 -7.21
N LYS A 180 -4.80 -26.92 -6.79
CA LYS A 180 -5.46 -26.84 -5.48
C LYS A 180 -4.43 -26.74 -4.34
N SER A 181 -3.36 -27.56 -4.41
CA SER A 181 -2.28 -27.57 -3.41
C SER A 181 -1.57 -26.20 -3.29
N ALA A 182 -1.39 -25.47 -4.40
CA ALA A 182 -0.79 -24.14 -4.38
C ALA A 182 -1.73 -23.11 -3.76
N VAL A 183 -3.02 -23.12 -4.13
CA VAL A 183 -4.03 -22.22 -3.56
C VAL A 183 -4.16 -22.44 -2.05
N GLN A 184 -4.37 -23.69 -1.61
CA GLN A 184 -4.47 -24.02 -0.18
C GLN A 184 -3.17 -23.75 0.58
N GLY A 185 -2.03 -24.06 -0.05
CA GLY A 185 -0.71 -23.83 0.52
C GLY A 185 -0.42 -22.36 0.81
N TYR A 186 -0.82 -21.46 -0.09
CA TYR A 186 -0.72 -20.02 0.13
C TYR A 186 -1.71 -19.51 1.19
N ILE A 187 -2.96 -19.99 1.20
CA ILE A 187 -3.95 -19.61 2.23
C ILE A 187 -3.41 -19.97 3.64
N THR A 188 -2.94 -21.20 3.84
CA THR A 188 -2.40 -21.65 5.13
C THR A 188 -1.25 -20.77 5.60
N ARG A 189 -0.26 -20.52 4.72
CA ARG A 189 0.92 -19.72 5.06
C ARG A 189 0.60 -18.27 5.32
N ALA A 190 -0.35 -17.70 4.57
CA ALA A 190 -0.83 -16.34 4.80
C ALA A 190 -1.48 -16.22 6.19
N HIS A 191 -2.33 -17.18 6.57
CA HIS A 191 -2.95 -17.23 7.90
C HIS A 191 -1.92 -17.40 9.02
N ASP A 192 -0.92 -18.27 8.84
CA ASP A 192 0.19 -18.45 9.80
C ASP A 192 0.98 -17.17 10.01
N ALA A 193 1.13 -16.36 8.95
CA ALA A 193 1.75 -15.04 8.99
C ALA A 193 0.81 -13.91 9.48
N GLY A 194 -0.42 -14.21 9.87
CA GLY A 194 -1.43 -13.23 10.32
C GLY A 194 -2.13 -12.47 9.19
N MET A 195 -1.90 -12.83 7.93
CA MET A 195 -2.55 -12.21 6.77
C MET A 195 -3.93 -12.79 6.53
N LYS A 196 -4.79 -12.02 5.85
CA LYS A 196 -6.10 -12.44 5.36
C LYS A 196 -6.06 -12.71 3.86
N THR A 197 -6.90 -13.63 3.40
CA THR A 197 -6.95 -14.08 2.01
C THR A 197 -8.31 -13.82 1.39
N MET A 198 -8.31 -13.18 0.21
CA MET A 198 -9.52 -12.80 -0.51
C MET A 198 -9.58 -13.52 -1.86
N SER A 199 -10.64 -14.29 -2.09
CA SER A 199 -10.94 -14.85 -3.39
C SER A 199 -11.29 -13.72 -4.35
N TYR A 200 -10.56 -13.56 -5.44
CA TYR A 200 -10.86 -12.57 -6.48
C TYR A 200 -11.83 -13.16 -7.51
N ASN A 201 -12.81 -12.36 -7.94
CA ASN A 201 -13.66 -12.67 -9.08
C ASN A 201 -14.46 -11.43 -9.53
N LEU A 202 -14.95 -11.42 -10.78
CA LEU A 202 -15.83 -10.38 -11.31
C LEU A 202 -17.23 -10.43 -10.69
N CYS A 203 -17.86 -9.27 -10.52
CA CYS A 203 -19.26 -9.20 -10.07
C CYS A 203 -20.26 -9.71 -11.12
N TYR A 204 -19.85 -9.87 -12.39
CA TYR A 204 -20.73 -10.15 -13.52
C TYR A 204 -20.15 -11.07 -14.60
N GLY A 205 -18.99 -11.68 -14.39
CA GLY A 205 -18.31 -12.46 -15.44
C GLY A 205 -18.97 -13.81 -15.72
N ALA A 206 -19.26 -14.10 -17.01
CA ALA A 206 -19.68 -15.41 -17.49
C ALA A 206 -18.89 -15.80 -18.74
N LEU A 207 -18.42 -17.04 -18.82
CA LEU A 207 -17.80 -17.58 -20.02
C LEU A 207 -18.86 -18.10 -21.00
N ASN A 208 -18.46 -18.44 -22.22
CA ASN A 208 -19.37 -18.89 -23.28
C ASN A 208 -20.18 -20.15 -22.95
N ASP A 209 -19.68 -20.99 -22.05
CA ASP A 209 -20.29 -22.25 -21.61
C ASP A 209 -21.17 -22.12 -20.35
N ALA A 210 -21.43 -20.90 -19.87
CA ALA A 210 -22.12 -20.63 -18.62
C ALA A 210 -23.53 -21.27 -18.53
N ALA A 211 -24.21 -21.43 -19.67
CA ALA A 211 -25.52 -22.08 -19.74
C ALA A 211 -25.46 -23.56 -19.25
N THR A 212 -24.34 -24.26 -19.49
CA THR A 212 -24.14 -25.65 -19.04
C THR A 212 -24.04 -25.76 -17.53
N ASP A 213 -23.58 -24.68 -16.87
CA ASP A 213 -23.48 -24.57 -15.41
C ASP A 213 -24.75 -23.95 -14.77
N GLY A 214 -25.82 -23.71 -15.59
CA GLY A 214 -27.11 -23.27 -15.10
C GLY A 214 -27.38 -21.76 -15.15
N VAL A 215 -26.45 -20.96 -15.70
CA VAL A 215 -26.66 -19.53 -15.95
C VAL A 215 -27.77 -19.37 -17.02
N LYS A 216 -28.70 -18.42 -16.80
CA LYS A 216 -29.83 -18.20 -17.69
C LYS A 216 -29.67 -16.92 -18.51
N ASP A 217 -30.19 -16.92 -19.75
CA ASP A 217 -30.16 -15.76 -20.62
C ASP A 217 -30.85 -14.54 -20.00
N THR A 218 -31.86 -14.75 -19.18
CA THR A 218 -32.54 -13.71 -18.43
C THR A 218 -31.71 -12.97 -17.39
N TRP A 219 -30.47 -13.42 -17.14
CA TRP A 219 -29.57 -12.80 -16.16
C TRP A 219 -28.51 -11.91 -16.78
N PHE A 220 -28.33 -11.97 -18.12
CA PHE A 220 -27.33 -11.16 -18.81
C PHE A 220 -27.79 -9.71 -18.99
N MET A 221 -26.81 -8.82 -19.09
CA MET A 221 -26.99 -7.48 -19.66
C MET A 221 -26.91 -7.57 -21.18
N TYR A 222 -27.66 -6.68 -21.84
CA TYR A 222 -27.74 -6.60 -23.30
C TYR A 222 -27.42 -5.20 -23.80
N LYS A 223 -26.82 -5.12 -25.00
CA LYS A 223 -26.47 -3.86 -25.67
C LYS A 223 -27.70 -3.23 -26.35
N ASP A 224 -28.81 -3.95 -26.43
CA ASP A 224 -30.06 -3.54 -27.12
C ASP A 224 -31.32 -3.97 -26.33
N ILE A 225 -32.42 -3.25 -26.57
CA ILE A 225 -33.73 -3.46 -25.89
C ILE A 225 -34.42 -4.76 -26.29
N THR A 226 -34.01 -5.38 -27.39
CA THR A 226 -34.59 -6.61 -27.94
C THR A 226 -33.82 -7.86 -27.52
N HIS A 227 -32.84 -7.72 -26.64
CA HIS A 227 -31.95 -8.76 -26.08
C HIS A 227 -31.32 -9.67 -27.14
N THR A 228 -30.94 -9.10 -28.28
CA THR A 228 -30.28 -9.84 -29.37
C THR A 228 -28.76 -9.89 -29.22
N SER A 229 -28.15 -8.90 -28.53
CA SER A 229 -26.72 -8.80 -28.34
C SER A 229 -26.38 -8.69 -26.86
N LYS A 230 -25.80 -9.75 -26.27
CA LYS A 230 -25.29 -9.71 -24.89
C LYS A 230 -24.16 -8.69 -24.76
N ALA A 231 -24.10 -7.99 -23.63
CA ALA A 231 -22.96 -7.20 -23.28
C ALA A 231 -21.77 -8.14 -22.99
N ASP A 232 -20.64 -7.87 -23.61
CA ASP A 232 -19.41 -8.63 -23.48
C ASP A 232 -18.20 -7.71 -23.49
N PHE A 233 -17.11 -8.17 -22.91
CA PHE A 233 -15.82 -7.51 -22.96
C PHE A 233 -15.00 -8.12 -24.07
N ASP A 234 -14.42 -7.26 -24.91
CA ASP A 234 -13.39 -7.63 -25.88
C ASP A 234 -12.09 -7.87 -25.09
N VAL A 235 -11.78 -9.13 -24.86
CA VAL A 235 -10.68 -9.56 -24.01
C VAL A 235 -9.54 -10.11 -24.86
N PRO A 236 -8.27 -10.08 -24.35
CA PRO A 236 -7.13 -10.65 -25.04
C PRO A 236 -7.34 -12.11 -25.44
N GLY A 237 -6.88 -12.50 -26.60
CA GLY A 237 -7.09 -13.84 -27.17
C GLY A 237 -6.48 -15.01 -26.40
N PHE A 238 -5.71 -14.76 -25.34
CA PHE A 238 -5.19 -15.80 -24.45
C PHE A 238 -6.23 -16.26 -23.41
N LEU A 239 -7.33 -15.52 -23.21
CA LEU A 239 -8.41 -15.94 -22.32
C LEU A 239 -9.25 -17.07 -22.94
N LYS A 240 -9.87 -17.88 -22.08
CA LYS A 240 -10.67 -19.06 -22.49
C LYS A 240 -11.83 -18.71 -23.41
N SER A 241 -12.44 -17.55 -23.22
CA SER A 241 -13.56 -17.06 -24.01
C SER A 241 -13.75 -15.56 -23.81
N PRO A 242 -14.58 -14.89 -24.62
CA PRO A 242 -15.16 -13.59 -24.25
C PRO A 242 -15.78 -13.67 -22.86
N ILE A 243 -15.77 -12.56 -22.13
CA ILE A 243 -16.44 -12.44 -20.84
C ILE A 243 -17.77 -11.73 -21.07
N TYR A 244 -18.87 -12.47 -20.94
CA TYR A 244 -20.22 -11.91 -21.03
C TYR A 244 -20.64 -11.33 -19.67
N ALA A 245 -21.32 -10.19 -19.71
CA ALA A 245 -21.69 -9.47 -18.50
C ALA A 245 -23.09 -9.84 -18.02
N LEU A 246 -23.15 -10.36 -16.79
CA LEU A 246 -24.39 -10.62 -16.06
C LEU A 246 -24.84 -9.35 -15.33
N ASP A 247 -26.15 -9.15 -15.17
CA ASP A 247 -26.72 -8.00 -14.47
C ASP A 247 -26.50 -8.11 -12.95
N PRO A 248 -25.65 -7.28 -12.33
CA PRO A 248 -25.41 -7.35 -10.89
C PRO A 248 -26.67 -7.02 -10.05
N SER A 249 -27.68 -6.35 -10.63
CA SER A 249 -28.95 -6.10 -9.95
C SER A 249 -29.91 -7.29 -9.99
N ASN A 250 -29.66 -8.28 -10.85
CA ASN A 250 -30.51 -9.46 -11.01
C ASN A 250 -30.42 -10.38 -9.77
N SER A 251 -31.53 -10.50 -9.05
CA SER A 251 -31.58 -11.28 -7.81
C SER A 251 -31.29 -12.77 -7.99
N SER A 252 -31.56 -13.36 -9.16
CA SER A 252 -31.27 -14.75 -9.46
C SER A 252 -29.77 -14.96 -9.69
N TRP A 253 -29.10 -14.04 -10.40
CA TRP A 253 -27.66 -14.03 -10.53
C TRP A 253 -26.98 -13.85 -9.16
N GLN A 254 -27.42 -12.88 -8.35
CA GLN A 254 -26.91 -12.65 -7.00
C GLN A 254 -26.97 -13.92 -6.15
N LYS A 255 -28.10 -14.64 -6.16
CA LYS A 255 -28.27 -15.92 -5.42
C LYS A 255 -27.34 -17.01 -5.95
N TYR A 256 -27.22 -17.10 -7.27
CA TYR A 256 -26.39 -18.11 -7.92
C TYR A 256 -24.91 -17.93 -7.57
N ILE A 257 -24.34 -16.73 -7.78
CA ILE A 257 -22.92 -16.53 -7.51
C ILE A 257 -22.59 -16.57 -6.02
N ALA A 258 -23.48 -16.10 -5.15
CA ALA A 258 -23.30 -16.23 -3.70
C ALA A 258 -23.30 -17.68 -3.24
N ALA A 259 -24.16 -18.55 -3.81
CA ALA A 259 -24.13 -19.99 -3.55
C ALA A 259 -22.86 -20.64 -4.10
N ALA A 260 -22.39 -20.22 -5.29
CA ALA A 260 -21.13 -20.69 -5.85
C ALA A 260 -19.94 -20.31 -4.94
N ASN A 261 -19.94 -19.10 -4.39
CA ASN A 261 -18.96 -18.68 -3.38
C ASN A 261 -19.06 -19.48 -2.07
N THR A 262 -20.28 -19.82 -1.61
CA THR A 262 -20.46 -20.71 -0.43
C THR A 262 -19.82 -22.08 -0.67
N ASN A 263 -20.00 -22.65 -1.85
CA ASN A 263 -19.35 -23.90 -2.23
C ASN A 263 -17.83 -23.78 -2.26
N MET A 264 -17.31 -22.68 -2.76
CA MET A 264 -15.88 -22.39 -2.79
C MET A 264 -15.32 -22.25 -1.37
N TYR A 265 -16.01 -21.55 -0.45
CA TYR A 265 -15.62 -21.41 0.95
C TYR A 265 -15.65 -22.73 1.73
N ALA A 266 -16.47 -23.69 1.30
CA ALA A 266 -16.48 -25.03 1.90
C ALA A 266 -15.21 -25.85 1.58
N VAL A 267 -14.45 -25.45 0.55
CA VAL A 267 -13.22 -26.14 0.11
C VAL A 267 -11.96 -25.34 0.46
N TYR A 268 -12.04 -24.02 0.32
CA TYR A 268 -10.91 -23.11 0.55
C TYR A 268 -11.24 -22.12 1.67
N ASP A 269 -10.33 -22.00 2.63
CA ASP A 269 -10.50 -21.12 3.78
C ASP A 269 -10.18 -19.65 3.47
N PHE A 270 -10.78 -19.12 2.39
CA PHE A 270 -10.72 -17.70 2.11
C PHE A 270 -11.50 -16.89 3.16
N ASP A 271 -10.92 -15.78 3.61
CA ASP A 271 -11.55 -14.85 4.56
C ASP A 271 -12.65 -14.01 3.91
N GLY A 272 -12.62 -13.86 2.58
CA GLY A 272 -13.59 -13.01 1.89
C GLY A 272 -13.54 -13.06 0.37
N TYR A 273 -14.24 -12.09 -0.23
CA TYR A 273 -14.38 -11.93 -1.66
C TYR A 273 -13.91 -10.54 -2.10
N HIS A 274 -12.88 -10.50 -2.95
CA HIS A 274 -12.51 -9.32 -3.72
C HIS A 274 -13.33 -9.31 -4.99
N ILE A 275 -14.29 -8.42 -5.05
CA ILE A 275 -15.22 -8.25 -6.15
C ILE A 275 -14.64 -7.26 -7.14
N ASP A 276 -14.47 -7.68 -8.38
CA ASP A 276 -13.95 -6.81 -9.42
C ASP A 276 -15.01 -6.46 -10.47
N GLN A 277 -14.75 -5.41 -11.24
CA GLN A 277 -15.52 -4.92 -12.37
C GLN A 277 -14.61 -4.17 -13.36
N LEU A 278 -14.99 -4.14 -14.62
CA LEU A 278 -14.16 -3.65 -15.73
C LEU A 278 -14.68 -2.33 -16.33
N GLY A 279 -15.43 -1.53 -15.55
CA GLY A 279 -16.06 -0.31 -16.03
C GLY A 279 -17.35 -0.56 -16.82
N ASN A 280 -17.75 0.45 -17.58
CA ASN A 280 -18.92 0.39 -18.47
C ASN A 280 -18.53 0.82 -19.90
N PRO A 281 -17.96 -0.08 -20.70
CA PRO A 281 -17.54 0.26 -22.06
C PRO A 281 -18.71 0.37 -23.05
N TRP A 282 -19.90 -0.08 -22.65
CA TRP A 282 -21.06 -0.16 -23.56
C TRP A 282 -21.96 1.11 -23.55
N GLY A 283 -21.78 1.98 -22.56
CA GLY A 283 -22.68 3.12 -22.34
C GLY A 283 -24.02 2.69 -21.77
N SER A 284 -25.04 2.51 -22.62
CA SER A 284 -26.35 2.00 -22.19
C SER A 284 -26.43 0.49 -22.27
N VAL A 285 -26.92 -0.13 -21.20
CA VAL A 285 -27.18 -1.58 -21.14
C VAL A 285 -28.60 -1.83 -20.62
N TYR A 286 -29.16 -2.97 -21.01
CA TYR A 286 -30.55 -3.33 -20.75
C TYR A 286 -30.61 -4.75 -20.14
N ASN A 287 -31.64 -4.98 -19.33
CA ASN A 287 -31.96 -6.34 -18.90
C ASN A 287 -32.71 -7.11 -20.00
N TYR A 288 -32.97 -8.38 -19.78
CA TYR A 288 -33.68 -9.25 -20.73
C TYR A 288 -35.04 -8.72 -21.17
N THR A 289 -35.76 -7.92 -20.37
CA THR A 289 -37.05 -7.34 -20.72
C THR A 289 -36.93 -5.97 -21.39
N GLY A 290 -35.73 -5.54 -21.76
CA GLY A 290 -35.49 -4.26 -22.43
C GLY A 290 -35.47 -3.04 -21.50
N MET A 291 -35.52 -3.22 -20.19
CA MET A 291 -35.41 -2.12 -19.22
C MET A 291 -33.95 -1.69 -19.06
N PRO A 292 -33.67 -0.37 -19.05
CA PRO A 292 -32.31 0.12 -18.87
C PRO A 292 -31.77 -0.21 -17.48
N ILE A 293 -30.50 -0.55 -17.41
CA ILE A 293 -29.77 -0.84 -16.17
C ILE A 293 -28.84 0.34 -15.87
N ASN A 294 -28.94 0.90 -14.66
CA ASN A 294 -27.90 1.77 -14.12
C ASN A 294 -26.83 0.89 -13.46
N LEU A 295 -25.76 0.58 -14.21
CA LEU A 295 -24.72 -0.34 -13.77
C LEU A 295 -24.05 0.12 -12.48
N ALA A 296 -23.72 1.40 -12.35
CA ALA A 296 -23.09 1.95 -11.14
C ALA A 296 -23.96 1.72 -9.89
N ASN A 297 -25.28 1.91 -10.00
CA ASN A 297 -26.21 1.70 -8.89
C ASN A 297 -26.47 0.20 -8.61
N SER A 298 -26.18 -0.70 -9.54
CA SER A 298 -26.36 -2.15 -9.37
C SER A 298 -25.34 -2.79 -8.41
N PHE A 299 -24.21 -2.13 -8.14
CA PHE A 299 -23.16 -2.66 -7.28
C PHE A 299 -23.58 -2.74 -5.81
N HIS A 300 -24.30 -1.74 -5.31
CA HIS A 300 -24.76 -1.74 -3.91
C HIS A 300 -25.63 -2.96 -3.55
N PRO A 301 -26.73 -3.26 -4.27
CA PRO A 301 -27.54 -4.45 -4.00
C PRO A 301 -26.79 -5.75 -4.23
N PHE A 302 -25.83 -5.80 -5.15
CA PHE A 302 -24.96 -6.97 -5.34
C PHE A 302 -24.10 -7.23 -4.08
N ILE A 303 -23.39 -6.23 -3.60
CA ILE A 303 -22.55 -6.32 -2.40
C ILE A 303 -23.39 -6.72 -1.18
N GLN A 304 -24.58 -6.12 -1.01
CA GLN A 304 -25.50 -6.50 0.06
C GLN A 304 -25.93 -7.96 -0.04
N ALA A 305 -26.20 -8.48 -1.24
CA ALA A 305 -26.58 -9.87 -1.44
C ALA A 305 -25.44 -10.83 -1.06
N MET A 306 -24.18 -10.52 -1.44
CA MET A 306 -23.00 -11.30 -1.06
C MET A 306 -22.85 -11.33 0.46
N LYS A 307 -22.98 -10.17 1.12
CA LYS A 307 -22.86 -10.07 2.59
C LYS A 307 -23.96 -10.81 3.32
N ARG A 308 -25.21 -10.75 2.82
CA ARG A 308 -26.37 -11.41 3.43
C ARG A 308 -26.26 -12.92 3.42
N ILE A 309 -25.71 -13.51 2.33
CA ILE A 309 -25.62 -14.96 2.16
C ILE A 309 -24.39 -15.52 2.89
N ASN A 310 -23.29 -14.77 2.89
CA ASN A 310 -22.04 -15.14 3.56
C ASN A 310 -21.64 -14.07 4.59
N PRO A 311 -22.38 -13.90 5.71
CA PRO A 311 -22.24 -12.74 6.61
C PRO A 311 -20.88 -12.66 7.32
N GLY A 312 -20.24 -13.81 7.57
CA GLY A 312 -18.90 -13.87 8.19
C GLY A 312 -17.75 -13.52 7.26
N LYS A 313 -18.00 -13.42 5.93
CA LYS A 313 -16.95 -13.17 4.95
C LYS A 313 -16.75 -11.66 4.72
N ARG A 314 -15.49 -11.27 4.55
CA ARG A 314 -15.07 -9.90 4.22
C ARG A 314 -15.35 -9.60 2.75
N LEU A 315 -15.63 -8.33 2.43
CA LEU A 315 -15.90 -7.90 1.07
C LEU A 315 -15.04 -6.68 0.70
N VAL A 316 -14.43 -6.73 -0.46
CA VAL A 316 -13.76 -5.61 -1.12
C VAL A 316 -14.36 -5.48 -2.51
N PHE A 317 -14.54 -4.26 -3.01
CA PHE A 317 -15.06 -4.02 -4.36
C PHE A 317 -14.17 -3.01 -5.08
N ASN A 318 -13.70 -3.37 -6.28
CA ASN A 318 -12.91 -2.46 -7.11
C ASN A 318 -13.81 -1.41 -7.77
N ALA A 319 -13.55 -0.15 -7.49
CA ALA A 319 -14.15 0.98 -8.18
C ALA A 319 -13.17 1.52 -9.23
N VAL A 320 -13.12 0.91 -10.41
CA VAL A 320 -12.26 1.36 -11.52
C VAL A 320 -12.52 2.83 -11.81
N ASN A 321 -11.49 3.69 -11.70
CA ASN A 321 -11.61 5.14 -11.83
C ASN A 321 -12.80 5.75 -11.04
N GLN A 322 -13.06 5.21 -9.83
CA GLN A 322 -14.19 5.59 -8.97
C GLN A 322 -15.59 5.33 -9.59
N PHE A 323 -15.70 4.51 -10.64
CA PHE A 323 -17.00 4.16 -11.21
C PHE A 323 -17.87 3.41 -10.20
N GLY A 324 -19.04 3.98 -9.88
CA GLY A 324 -19.95 3.48 -8.86
C GLY A 324 -19.50 3.71 -7.40
N GLN A 325 -18.36 4.38 -7.17
CA GLN A 325 -17.82 4.61 -5.82
C GLN A 325 -18.77 5.45 -4.97
N GLN A 326 -19.12 6.64 -5.47
CA GLN A 326 -20.03 7.55 -4.78
C GLN A 326 -21.46 6.99 -4.78
N GLY A 327 -22.10 6.92 -3.62
CA GLY A 327 -23.51 6.56 -3.47
C GLY A 327 -23.84 5.07 -3.68
N SER A 328 -22.88 4.26 -4.14
CA SER A 328 -23.08 2.81 -4.34
C SER A 328 -22.07 1.99 -3.53
N ILE A 329 -20.81 1.89 -3.97
CA ILE A 329 -19.81 1.04 -3.31
C ILE A 329 -19.43 1.58 -1.93
N ALA A 330 -19.20 2.89 -1.79
CA ALA A 330 -18.74 3.49 -0.54
C ALA A 330 -19.74 3.33 0.61
N THR A 331 -21.03 3.24 0.30
CA THR A 331 -22.13 3.06 1.27
C THR A 331 -22.52 1.60 1.49
N ALA A 332 -22.02 0.69 0.65
CA ALA A 332 -22.27 -0.76 0.78
C ALA A 332 -21.39 -1.39 1.87
N PRO A 333 -21.68 -2.61 2.33
CA PRO A 333 -20.91 -3.30 3.37
C PRO A 333 -19.56 -3.88 2.86
N VAL A 334 -18.73 -3.03 2.22
CA VAL A 334 -17.32 -3.33 1.93
C VAL A 334 -16.44 -2.91 3.09
N ASP A 335 -15.34 -3.62 3.29
CA ASP A 335 -14.48 -3.43 4.45
C ASP A 335 -13.53 -2.23 4.30
N PHE A 336 -13.07 -1.93 3.09
CA PHE A 336 -12.34 -0.73 2.72
C PHE A 336 -12.64 -0.35 1.25
N LEU A 337 -12.21 0.81 0.81
CA LEU A 337 -12.43 1.31 -0.55
C LEU A 337 -11.21 1.03 -1.40
N TYR A 338 -11.39 0.23 -2.43
CA TYR A 338 -10.37 -0.10 -3.42
C TYR A 338 -10.65 0.66 -4.71
N THR A 339 -9.64 1.30 -5.27
CA THR A 339 -9.74 2.00 -6.55
C THR A 339 -8.57 1.65 -7.44
N GLU A 340 -8.84 1.10 -8.59
CA GLU A 340 -7.88 0.95 -9.68
C GLU A 340 -7.84 2.23 -10.50
N VAL A 341 -6.64 2.82 -10.62
CA VAL A 341 -6.48 4.19 -11.14
C VAL A 341 -6.01 4.19 -12.59
N TRP A 342 -6.84 4.72 -13.47
CA TRP A 342 -6.59 4.82 -14.90
C TRP A 342 -6.67 6.26 -15.39
N SER A 343 -6.22 6.50 -16.62
CA SER A 343 -6.42 7.79 -17.31
C SER A 343 -7.91 8.17 -17.29
N PRO A 344 -8.24 9.47 -17.08
CA PRO A 344 -7.35 10.63 -17.07
C PRO A 344 -6.73 10.98 -15.71
N ASN A 345 -6.73 10.09 -14.72
CA ASN A 345 -6.20 10.35 -13.38
C ASN A 345 -4.67 10.10 -13.34
N ASP A 346 -3.91 10.85 -14.12
CA ASP A 346 -2.50 10.56 -14.41
C ASP A 346 -1.50 11.37 -13.53
N ASN A 347 -1.98 12.32 -12.71
CA ASN A 347 -1.12 13.17 -11.88
C ASN A 347 -1.14 12.74 -10.41
N TYR A 348 -0.09 13.05 -9.65
CA TYR A 348 -0.07 12.85 -8.19
C TYR A 348 -1.24 13.51 -7.47
N PHE A 349 -1.72 14.64 -8.01
CA PHE A 349 -2.93 15.30 -7.56
C PHE A 349 -4.16 14.39 -7.64
N ASP A 350 -4.30 13.61 -8.69
CA ASP A 350 -5.46 12.74 -8.90
C ASP A 350 -5.48 11.59 -7.88
N LEU A 351 -4.30 11.02 -7.55
CA LEU A 351 -4.19 10.01 -6.49
C LEU A 351 -4.68 10.55 -5.15
N ALA A 352 -4.22 11.73 -4.78
CA ALA A 352 -4.63 12.39 -3.54
C ALA A 352 -6.13 12.73 -3.56
N THR A 353 -6.65 13.19 -4.72
CA THR A 353 -8.07 13.49 -4.92
C THR A 353 -8.95 12.25 -4.72
N ILE A 354 -8.58 11.12 -5.29
CA ILE A 354 -9.29 9.85 -5.13
C ILE A 354 -9.34 9.45 -3.65
N ILE A 355 -8.23 9.58 -2.93
CA ILE A 355 -8.16 9.25 -1.50
C ILE A 355 -9.11 10.15 -0.69
N LEU A 356 -9.10 11.47 -0.94
CA LEU A 356 -9.96 12.42 -0.24
C LEU A 356 -11.44 12.24 -0.59
N ASN A 357 -11.75 11.91 -1.85
CA ASN A 357 -13.10 11.57 -2.27
C ASN A 357 -13.60 10.31 -1.54
N ASN A 358 -12.78 9.26 -1.46
CA ASN A 358 -13.12 8.02 -0.77
C ASN A 358 -13.40 8.28 0.72
N ASN A 359 -12.58 9.13 1.38
CA ASN A 359 -12.84 9.55 2.75
C ASN A 359 -14.20 10.24 2.87
N THR A 360 -14.52 11.16 1.96
CA THR A 360 -15.80 11.89 1.92
C THR A 360 -16.97 10.94 1.66
N TYR A 361 -16.88 10.07 0.66
CA TYR A 361 -17.96 9.16 0.25
C TYR A 361 -18.28 8.12 1.32
N SER A 362 -17.31 7.72 2.12
CA SER A 362 -17.50 6.81 3.26
C SER A 362 -17.73 7.51 4.59
N SER A 363 -17.84 8.85 4.62
CA SER A 363 -17.86 9.64 5.86
C SER A 363 -16.70 9.32 6.80
N ASN A 364 -15.50 9.12 6.26
CA ASN A 364 -14.25 8.73 6.93
C ASN A 364 -14.30 7.36 7.67
N THR A 365 -15.29 6.51 7.37
CA THR A 365 -15.42 5.21 8.05
C THR A 365 -14.58 4.10 7.42
N LYS A 366 -14.09 4.30 6.18
CA LYS A 366 -13.35 3.29 5.43
C LYS A 366 -12.03 3.84 4.93
N LYS A 367 -10.99 3.01 4.98
CA LYS A 367 -9.66 3.36 4.45
C LYS A 367 -9.59 3.11 2.96
N THR A 368 -8.63 3.75 2.29
CA THR A 368 -8.42 3.63 0.85
C THR A 368 -7.23 2.74 0.54
N VAL A 369 -7.38 1.90 -0.47
CA VAL A 369 -6.33 1.13 -1.13
C VAL A 369 -6.37 1.47 -2.62
N LEU A 370 -5.23 1.87 -3.19
CA LEU A 370 -5.11 2.18 -4.62
C LEU A 370 -4.32 1.10 -5.35
N ALA A 371 -4.79 0.69 -6.52
CA ALA A 371 -3.98 0.00 -7.52
C ALA A 371 -3.56 1.04 -8.57
N ALA A 372 -2.28 1.40 -8.55
CA ALA A 372 -1.70 2.43 -9.40
C ALA A 372 -0.48 1.85 -10.14
N TYR A 373 -0.64 1.57 -11.43
CA TYR A 373 0.35 0.86 -12.23
C TYR A 373 1.41 1.83 -12.77
N MET A 374 2.63 1.72 -12.25
CA MET A 374 3.77 2.54 -12.65
C MET A 374 4.63 1.81 -13.68
N ASN A 375 5.29 2.56 -14.55
CA ASN A 375 6.17 2.04 -15.61
C ASN A 375 5.45 1.06 -16.57
N TYR A 376 4.18 1.34 -16.86
CA TYR A 376 3.28 0.46 -17.61
C TYR A 376 3.82 0.07 -18.98
N ASN A 377 4.26 1.06 -19.81
CA ASN A 377 4.83 0.79 -21.14
C ASN A 377 6.16 0.06 -21.04
N LYS A 378 6.99 0.41 -20.05
CA LYS A 378 8.29 -0.21 -19.82
C LYS A 378 8.17 -1.71 -19.58
N ALA A 379 7.10 -2.15 -18.92
CA ALA A 379 6.85 -3.56 -18.65
C ALA A 379 6.70 -4.41 -19.93
N ASN A 380 6.31 -3.82 -21.06
CA ASN A 380 6.21 -4.51 -22.32
C ASN A 380 7.59 -4.91 -22.90
N SER A 381 8.64 -4.17 -22.57
CA SER A 381 10.01 -4.41 -23.04
C SER A 381 10.90 -5.08 -21.99
N GLY A 382 10.45 -5.19 -20.73
CA GLY A 382 11.24 -5.73 -19.63
C GLY A 382 12.25 -4.76 -19.06
N GLY A 383 13.08 -5.24 -18.12
CA GLY A 383 14.09 -4.46 -17.42
C GLY A 383 13.81 -4.31 -15.94
N ALA A 384 14.08 -3.14 -15.36
CA ALA A 384 13.86 -2.86 -13.94
C ALA A 384 12.88 -1.69 -13.74
N PHE A 385 12.14 -1.71 -12.64
CA PHE A 385 11.36 -0.56 -12.20
C PHE A 385 12.22 0.69 -12.07
N ASN A 386 11.64 1.84 -12.33
CA ASN A 386 12.27 3.13 -12.05
C ASN A 386 12.07 3.46 -10.56
N THR A 387 13.13 3.37 -9.75
CA THR A 387 13.06 3.64 -8.32
C THR A 387 12.43 5.00 -7.98
N PRO A 388 12.80 6.12 -8.62
CA PRO A 388 12.14 7.40 -8.37
C PRO A 388 10.63 7.38 -8.59
N SER A 389 10.13 6.77 -9.68
CA SER A 389 8.68 6.67 -9.95
C SER A 389 7.93 6.06 -8.79
N VAL A 390 8.42 4.94 -8.30
CA VAL A 390 7.79 4.17 -7.21
C VAL A 390 7.79 5.00 -5.93
N LEU A 391 8.95 5.52 -5.51
CA LEU A 391 9.08 6.24 -4.25
C LEU A 391 8.27 7.54 -4.19
N TYR A 392 8.15 8.25 -5.32
CA TYR A 392 7.25 9.42 -5.39
C TYR A 392 5.78 9.03 -5.23
N THR A 393 5.37 7.95 -5.89
CA THR A 393 3.99 7.48 -5.87
C THR A 393 3.60 7.00 -4.47
N ASP A 394 4.45 6.20 -3.85
CA ASP A 394 4.25 5.72 -2.48
C ASP A 394 4.25 6.86 -1.47
N ALA A 395 5.17 7.82 -1.61
CA ALA A 395 5.22 8.98 -0.74
C ALA A 395 3.90 9.76 -0.75
N VAL A 396 3.29 9.96 -1.94
CA VAL A 396 1.98 10.62 -2.04
C VAL A 396 0.87 9.76 -1.44
N ILE A 397 0.76 8.50 -1.84
CA ILE A 397 -0.31 7.60 -1.38
C ILE A 397 -0.26 7.47 0.16
N PHE A 398 0.93 7.26 0.73
CA PHE A 398 1.08 7.06 2.18
C PHE A 398 0.91 8.37 2.98
N ALA A 399 1.39 9.51 2.45
CA ALA A 399 1.17 10.81 3.09
C ALA A 399 -0.32 11.17 3.20
N PHE A 400 -1.13 10.77 2.20
CA PHE A 400 -2.58 10.91 2.24
C PHE A 400 -3.31 9.80 3.00
N GLY A 401 -2.58 8.86 3.60
CA GLY A 401 -3.11 7.83 4.49
C GLY A 401 -3.76 6.64 3.81
N ALA A 402 -3.49 6.42 2.53
CA ALA A 402 -3.91 5.23 1.79
C ALA A 402 -2.84 4.14 1.79
N ALA A 403 -3.14 3.00 1.17
CA ALA A 403 -2.19 1.95 0.86
C ALA A 403 -2.14 1.73 -0.66
N HIS A 404 -1.02 1.18 -1.13
CA HIS A 404 -0.77 0.87 -2.52
C HIS A 404 -0.75 -0.65 -2.75
N VAL A 405 -1.44 -1.12 -3.79
CA VAL A 405 -1.36 -2.51 -4.25
C VAL A 405 -0.27 -2.59 -5.31
N GLU A 406 0.89 -3.05 -4.90
CA GLU A 406 2.05 -3.17 -5.79
C GLU A 406 2.85 -4.45 -5.57
N LEU A 407 2.75 -5.08 -4.39
CA LEU A 407 3.54 -6.24 -4.01
C LEU A 407 2.74 -7.54 -4.02
N GLY A 408 3.32 -8.57 -4.58
CA GLY A 408 2.83 -9.93 -4.63
C GLY A 408 3.99 -10.94 -4.72
N GLU A 409 3.81 -12.01 -5.49
CA GLU A 409 4.94 -12.86 -5.88
C GLU A 409 5.92 -12.12 -6.81
N HIS A 410 5.53 -10.98 -7.35
CA HIS A 410 6.33 -9.99 -8.07
C HIS A 410 5.78 -8.59 -7.79
N MET A 411 6.41 -7.55 -8.32
CA MET A 411 5.86 -6.19 -8.25
C MET A 411 4.97 -5.91 -9.46
N LEU A 412 3.85 -5.23 -9.24
CA LEU A 412 2.79 -5.04 -10.23
C LEU A 412 3.05 -3.79 -11.08
N ALA A 413 3.29 -3.99 -12.38
CA ALA A 413 3.46 -2.90 -13.34
C ALA A 413 2.26 -2.72 -14.28
N GLN A 414 1.44 -3.77 -14.45
CA GLN A 414 0.25 -3.81 -15.32
C GLN A 414 -0.83 -4.66 -14.69
N GLU A 415 -2.08 -4.44 -15.11
CA GLU A 415 -3.26 -5.19 -14.62
C GLU A 415 -3.34 -6.63 -15.13
N TYR A 416 -2.77 -6.86 -16.31
CA TYR A 416 -2.71 -8.21 -16.87
C TYR A 416 -1.53 -8.97 -16.30
N PHE A 417 -1.81 -9.78 -15.35
CA PHE A 417 -0.78 -10.62 -14.80
C PHE A 417 -0.92 -12.04 -15.39
N PRO A 418 0.17 -12.72 -15.34
CA PRO A 418 1.37 -12.45 -14.55
C PRO A 418 2.39 -11.58 -15.29
N ASN A 419 2.23 -10.30 -15.34
CA ASN A 419 3.26 -9.42 -15.88
C ASN A 419 4.38 -9.23 -14.86
N SER A 420 5.44 -10.02 -14.95
CA SER A 420 6.63 -9.97 -14.09
C SER A 420 7.89 -9.57 -14.88
N ASN A 421 7.74 -8.79 -15.96
CA ASN A 421 8.85 -8.43 -16.82
C ASN A 421 9.82 -7.43 -16.17
N LEU A 422 9.34 -6.60 -15.24
CA LEU A 422 10.19 -5.66 -14.52
C LEU A 422 10.72 -6.28 -13.22
N GLN A 423 12.04 -6.16 -13.04
CA GLN A 423 12.72 -6.56 -11.82
C GLN A 423 12.71 -5.41 -10.81
N ILE A 424 12.71 -5.72 -9.52
CA ILE A 424 12.87 -4.73 -8.45
C ILE A 424 14.38 -4.54 -8.22
N PRO A 425 14.97 -3.38 -8.55
CA PRO A 425 16.40 -3.15 -8.30
C PRO A 425 16.68 -3.04 -6.79
N ASP A 426 17.92 -3.28 -6.37
CA ASP A 426 18.29 -3.39 -4.96
C ASP A 426 18.04 -2.09 -4.17
N ASP A 427 18.23 -0.94 -4.79
CA ASP A 427 17.95 0.36 -4.17
C ASP A 427 16.44 0.54 -3.89
N LEU A 428 15.59 0.14 -4.83
CA LEU A 428 14.14 0.14 -4.65
C LEU A 428 13.72 -0.86 -3.58
N LYS A 429 14.24 -2.08 -3.63
CA LYS A 429 13.93 -3.12 -2.63
C LYS A 429 14.22 -2.67 -1.20
N ASN A 430 15.38 -2.04 -0.97
CA ASN A 430 15.74 -1.52 0.33
C ASN A 430 14.87 -0.32 0.73
N SER A 431 14.52 0.55 -0.22
CA SER A 431 13.68 1.71 0.04
C SER A 431 12.24 1.32 0.37
N LEU A 432 11.66 0.35 -0.35
CA LEU A 432 10.31 -0.17 -0.08
C LEU A 432 10.20 -0.71 1.35
N VAL A 433 11.19 -1.48 1.81
CA VAL A 433 11.23 -1.94 3.20
C VAL A 433 11.10 -0.77 4.18
N ASN A 434 11.87 0.31 3.97
CA ASN A 434 11.81 1.49 4.84
C ASN A 434 10.46 2.23 4.75
N TYR A 435 9.87 2.32 3.56
CA TYR A 435 8.57 2.97 3.34
C TYR A 435 7.44 2.20 4.02
N TYR A 436 7.42 0.87 3.91
CA TYR A 436 6.44 0.03 4.58
C TYR A 436 6.62 0.01 6.10
N ASP A 437 7.85 -0.07 6.60
CA ASP A 437 8.15 0.10 8.03
C ASP A 437 7.67 1.47 8.54
N PHE A 438 7.90 2.53 7.77
CA PHE A 438 7.45 3.88 8.11
C PHE A 438 5.92 3.98 8.13
N SER A 439 5.25 3.43 7.11
CA SER A 439 3.79 3.41 7.01
C SER A 439 3.14 2.73 8.22
N VAL A 440 3.72 1.64 8.72
CA VAL A 440 3.23 0.90 9.90
C VAL A 440 3.58 1.63 11.21
N SER A 441 4.84 2.03 11.38
CA SER A 441 5.30 2.68 12.62
C SER A 441 4.50 3.94 12.95
N TYR A 442 4.09 4.67 11.90
CA TYR A 442 3.36 5.93 12.02
C TYR A 442 1.90 5.83 11.57
N GLN A 443 1.33 4.62 11.43
CA GLN A 443 -0.07 4.43 11.00
C GLN A 443 -1.09 5.20 11.86
N ASN A 444 -0.80 5.41 13.15
CA ASN A 444 -1.62 6.19 14.06
C ASN A 444 -1.63 7.70 13.78
N LEU A 445 -0.76 8.20 12.91
CA LEU A 445 -0.77 9.57 12.38
C LEU A 445 -1.20 9.60 10.92
N LEU A 446 -0.61 8.72 10.09
CA LEU A 446 -0.84 8.67 8.66
C LEU A 446 -2.27 8.24 8.33
N ARG A 447 -2.78 7.22 9.01
CA ARG A 447 -4.02 6.51 8.66
C ARG A 447 -5.15 6.67 9.69
N SER A 448 -4.91 7.38 10.80
CA SER A 448 -5.98 7.73 11.75
C SER A 448 -6.93 8.76 11.17
N ASP A 449 -8.09 8.85 11.77
CA ASP A 449 -9.04 9.91 11.49
C ASP A 449 -8.42 11.25 11.83
N GLY A 450 -8.47 12.14 10.86
CA GLY A 450 -7.89 13.48 10.95
C GLY A 450 -8.36 14.33 9.78
N ILE A 451 -8.13 15.63 9.89
CA ILE A 451 -8.58 16.61 8.89
C ILE A 451 -7.38 17.12 8.13
N PHE A 452 -7.35 16.87 6.83
CA PHE A 452 -6.36 17.49 5.95
C PHE A 452 -6.59 18.99 5.87
N ASN A 453 -5.50 19.76 5.89
CA ASN A 453 -5.52 21.21 5.86
C ASN A 453 -4.36 21.79 5.06
N THR A 454 -4.44 23.10 4.81
CA THR A 454 -3.37 23.88 4.19
C THR A 454 -2.64 24.65 5.29
N PRO A 455 -1.45 24.21 5.71
CA PRO A 455 -0.68 24.90 6.75
C PRO A 455 -0.14 26.22 6.21
N ILE A 456 -0.05 27.24 7.07
CA ILE A 456 0.60 28.51 6.73
C ILE A 456 2.09 28.35 7.02
N ILE A 457 2.87 28.17 5.97
CA ILE A 457 4.30 27.89 6.04
C ILE A 457 5.10 28.79 5.09
N SER A 458 6.38 28.97 5.41
CA SER A 458 7.35 29.65 4.55
C SER A 458 8.75 29.04 4.72
N VAL A 459 9.63 29.29 3.75
CA VAL A 459 11.03 28.84 3.75
C VAL A 459 11.95 30.07 3.78
N PRO A 460 12.18 30.66 4.97
CA PRO A 460 12.94 31.91 5.08
C PRO A 460 14.40 31.71 4.67
N GLY A 461 14.90 32.66 3.85
CA GLY A 461 16.30 32.72 3.45
C GLY A 461 16.74 31.69 2.42
N ASN A 462 15.79 30.99 1.76
CA ASN A 462 16.08 30.02 0.70
C ASN A 462 15.36 30.35 -0.60
N SER A 463 15.91 29.87 -1.72
CA SER A 463 15.32 30.02 -3.05
C SER A 463 14.19 28.98 -3.35
N TYR A 464 13.97 28.02 -2.46
CA TYR A 464 12.95 27.00 -2.66
C TYR A 464 11.55 27.57 -2.45
N SER A 465 10.65 27.32 -3.40
CA SER A 465 9.25 27.66 -3.25
C SER A 465 8.42 26.46 -2.80
N ILE A 466 7.37 26.73 -2.04
CA ILE A 466 6.43 25.73 -1.53
C ILE A 466 5.16 25.78 -2.35
N SER A 467 4.59 24.60 -2.62
CA SER A 467 3.23 24.42 -3.11
C SER A 467 2.39 23.79 -2.01
N ASN A 468 1.40 24.51 -1.49
CA ASN A 468 0.51 24.01 -0.46
C ASN A 468 -0.73 23.38 -1.10
N TRP A 469 -1.20 22.30 -0.51
CA TRP A 469 -2.46 21.70 -0.89
C TRP A 469 -3.61 22.32 -0.11
N PRO A 470 -4.60 22.91 -0.76
CA PRO A 470 -5.82 23.33 -0.07
C PRO A 470 -6.70 22.10 0.21
N PRO A 471 -7.46 22.10 1.31
CA PRO A 471 -8.36 21.00 1.68
C PRO A 471 -9.54 20.84 0.69
N GLN A 472 -9.84 21.84 -0.10
CA GLN A 472 -10.84 21.77 -1.18
C GLN A 472 -10.13 21.66 -2.51
N ILE A 473 -10.42 20.59 -3.21
CA ILE A 473 -9.77 20.19 -4.45
C ILE A 473 -10.30 21.03 -5.60
N GLY A 474 -9.42 21.79 -6.23
CA GLY A 474 -9.66 22.38 -7.54
C GLY A 474 -8.70 21.77 -8.57
N PRO A 475 -9.06 21.69 -9.84
CA PRO A 475 -8.29 20.99 -10.87
C PRO A 475 -6.90 21.56 -11.18
N GLN A 476 -6.46 22.59 -10.45
CA GLN A 476 -5.21 23.31 -10.73
C GLN A 476 -4.20 23.31 -9.57
N GLN A 477 -4.40 22.53 -8.52
CA GLN A 477 -3.59 22.64 -7.29
C GLN A 477 -2.97 21.31 -6.86
N GLY A 478 -2.11 20.78 -7.67
CA GLY A 478 -1.33 19.58 -7.37
C GLY A 478 0.14 19.86 -7.12
N PRO A 479 0.94 18.80 -6.91
CA PRO A 479 2.38 18.91 -6.91
C PRO A 479 2.85 19.62 -8.18
N MET A 480 3.58 20.71 -8.00
CA MET A 480 4.14 21.46 -9.12
C MET A 480 5.63 21.16 -9.22
N GLY A 481 6.09 20.87 -10.43
CA GLY A 481 7.51 20.71 -10.71
C GLY A 481 8.34 21.91 -10.19
N GLY A 482 9.51 21.64 -9.66
CA GLY A 482 10.41 22.65 -9.10
C GLY A 482 10.01 23.19 -7.72
N LYS A 483 9.08 22.54 -7.01
CA LYS A 483 8.61 22.97 -5.70
C LYS A 483 8.64 21.85 -4.68
N ILE A 484 8.70 22.23 -3.39
CA ILE A 484 8.36 21.35 -2.28
C ILE A 484 6.84 21.44 -2.10
N TYR A 485 6.17 20.32 -2.20
CA TYR A 485 4.73 20.22 -1.99
C TYR A 485 4.44 19.89 -0.53
N VAL A 486 3.53 20.64 0.10
CA VAL A 486 3.25 20.46 1.51
C VAL A 486 1.75 20.32 1.76
N VAL A 487 1.40 19.24 2.44
CA VAL A 487 0.05 18.99 2.93
C VAL A 487 0.08 18.86 4.45
N GLY A 488 -0.89 19.49 5.12
CA GLY A 488 -1.11 19.39 6.55
C GLY A 488 -2.21 18.40 6.88
N LYS A 489 -2.09 17.76 8.06
CA LYS A 489 -3.16 16.91 8.63
C LYS A 489 -3.22 17.13 10.13
N GLN A 490 -4.39 17.48 10.64
CA GLN A 490 -4.66 17.59 12.07
C GLN A 490 -5.14 16.25 12.61
N VAL A 491 -4.43 15.68 13.60
CA VAL A 491 -4.81 14.45 14.30
C VAL A 491 -4.81 14.72 15.80
N GLY A 492 -5.97 14.85 16.39
CA GLY A 492 -6.11 15.33 17.77
C GLY A 492 -5.47 16.71 17.94
N SER A 493 -4.57 16.88 18.91
CA SER A 493 -3.81 18.11 19.13
C SER A 493 -2.55 18.23 18.24
N LYS A 494 -2.22 17.24 17.42
CA LYS A 494 -1.01 17.21 16.61
C LYS A 494 -1.27 17.76 15.21
N GLN A 495 -0.47 18.73 14.77
CA GLN A 495 -0.39 19.12 13.36
C GLN A 495 0.74 18.34 12.70
N ILE A 496 0.40 17.59 11.67
CA ILE A 496 1.33 16.85 10.84
C ILE A 496 1.56 17.66 9.56
N LEU A 497 2.81 17.81 9.15
CA LEU A 497 3.21 18.45 7.91
C LEU A 497 3.94 17.39 7.08
N HIS A 498 3.40 17.02 5.93
CA HIS A 498 4.10 16.18 4.97
C HIS A 498 4.77 17.07 3.94
N LEU A 499 6.08 16.94 3.80
CA LEU A 499 6.89 17.61 2.78
C LEU A 499 7.23 16.58 1.71
N LEU A 500 6.80 16.84 0.48
CA LEU A 500 7.07 15.99 -0.68
C LEU A 500 7.93 16.80 -1.67
N ASN A 501 9.08 16.27 -2.02
CA ASN A 501 10.09 16.99 -2.80
C ASN A 501 9.92 16.74 -4.30
N PHE A 502 9.26 17.68 -4.99
CA PHE A 502 9.10 17.64 -6.45
C PHE A 502 10.09 18.51 -7.23
N LEU A 503 11.21 18.86 -6.62
CA LEU A 503 12.28 19.56 -7.33
C LEU A 503 12.79 18.68 -8.47
N ASN A 504 12.81 19.25 -9.69
CA ASN A 504 13.20 18.59 -10.93
C ASN A 504 12.31 17.40 -11.36
N ASN A 505 11.04 17.36 -10.91
CA ASN A 505 10.11 16.30 -11.30
C ASN A 505 8.85 16.85 -11.97
N THR A 506 8.19 15.98 -12.74
CA THR A 506 6.89 16.23 -13.38
C THR A 506 5.76 15.74 -12.49
N PRO A 507 4.52 16.27 -12.64
CA PRO A 507 3.39 15.87 -11.81
C PRO A 507 2.78 14.51 -12.17
N ASP A 508 3.18 13.90 -13.29
CA ASP A 508 2.71 12.57 -13.73
C ASP A 508 3.23 11.47 -12.80
N TRP A 509 2.31 10.66 -12.22
CA TRP A 509 2.69 9.55 -11.35
C TRP A 509 2.96 8.26 -12.12
N ARG A 510 2.33 8.07 -13.30
CA ARG A 510 2.42 6.80 -14.03
C ARG A 510 3.82 6.52 -14.54
N ASP A 511 4.52 7.57 -14.99
CA ASP A 511 5.86 7.45 -15.57
C ASP A 511 5.97 6.19 -16.44
N THR A 512 5.09 6.08 -17.42
CA THR A 512 4.84 4.84 -18.17
C THR A 512 6.09 4.23 -18.75
N ASP A 513 7.08 5.06 -19.12
CA ASP A 513 8.36 4.64 -19.73
C ASP A 513 9.51 4.55 -18.70
N GLY A 514 9.28 4.92 -17.44
CA GLY A 514 10.25 4.82 -16.37
C GLY A 514 11.42 5.79 -16.48
N ASN A 515 11.14 7.07 -16.71
CA ASN A 515 12.13 8.11 -16.97
C ASN A 515 12.34 9.12 -15.81
N LYS A 516 11.61 8.98 -14.69
CA LYS A 516 11.77 9.91 -13.57
C LYS A 516 13.17 9.86 -12.98
N ILE A 517 13.63 11.02 -12.54
CA ILE A 517 14.90 11.19 -11.84
C ILE A 517 14.68 11.38 -10.34
N ALA A 518 15.66 10.98 -9.54
CA ALA A 518 15.63 11.24 -8.10
C ALA A 518 15.61 12.77 -7.87
N PRO A 519 14.89 13.25 -6.82
CA PRO A 519 14.87 14.67 -6.52
C PRO A 519 16.24 15.14 -6.02
N THR A 520 16.52 16.43 -6.21
CA THR A 520 17.65 17.06 -5.55
C THR A 520 17.45 17.00 -4.03
N THR A 521 18.33 16.30 -3.33
CA THR A 521 18.29 16.25 -1.86
C THR A 521 18.61 17.62 -1.29
N ILE A 522 17.81 18.08 -0.33
CA ILE A 522 18.00 19.32 0.39
C ILE A 522 18.40 19.02 1.83
N THR A 523 19.35 19.76 2.36
CA THR A 523 19.79 19.61 3.74
C THR A 523 19.84 20.95 4.47
N GLY A 524 19.50 20.94 5.76
CA GLY A 524 19.71 22.08 6.64
C GLY A 524 18.90 23.35 6.29
N PHE A 525 17.69 23.23 5.75
CA PHE A 525 16.86 24.41 5.43
C PHE A 525 15.87 24.75 6.55
N LYS A 526 15.61 26.05 6.72
CA LYS A 526 14.65 26.54 7.71
C LYS A 526 13.22 26.46 7.18
N LEU A 527 12.30 26.00 8.04
CA LEU A 527 10.86 26.05 7.81
C LEU A 527 10.22 26.87 8.91
N SER A 528 9.34 27.79 8.54
CA SER A 528 8.50 28.56 9.46
C SER A 528 7.06 28.12 9.30
N TYR A 529 6.41 27.80 10.42
CA TYR A 529 4.99 27.42 10.50
C TYR A 529 4.25 28.42 11.40
N THR A 530 3.13 28.94 10.92
CA THR A 530 2.31 29.92 11.66
C THR A 530 1.16 29.21 12.35
N THR A 531 1.08 29.34 13.68
CA THR A 531 0.00 28.79 14.48
C THR A 531 -0.23 29.62 15.75
N THR A 532 -1.51 29.76 16.14
CA THR A 532 -1.90 30.37 17.41
C THR A 532 -1.84 29.39 18.57
N GLN A 533 -1.77 28.07 18.28
CA GLN A 533 -1.71 27.04 19.30
C GLN A 533 -0.36 27.00 20.00
N ALA A 534 -0.35 26.62 21.27
CA ALA A 534 0.90 26.37 21.98
C ALA A 534 1.65 25.19 21.33
N VAL A 535 2.97 25.34 21.20
CA VAL A 535 3.84 24.29 20.67
C VAL A 535 4.83 23.93 21.76
N SER A 536 4.79 22.68 22.20
CA SER A 536 5.68 22.14 23.22
C SER A 536 6.82 21.31 22.64
N LYS A 537 6.59 20.70 21.47
CA LYS A 537 7.54 19.82 20.81
C LYS A 537 7.35 19.81 19.29
N ILE A 538 8.46 19.71 18.57
CA ILE A 538 8.48 19.43 17.14
C ILE A 538 9.41 18.24 16.91
N TRP A 539 8.99 17.29 16.12
CA TRP A 539 9.83 16.17 15.74
C TRP A 539 9.65 15.81 14.26
N PHE A 540 10.62 15.12 13.72
CA PHE A 540 10.79 14.81 12.31
C PHE A 540 11.01 13.31 12.17
N ALA A 541 10.44 12.72 11.13
CA ALA A 541 10.74 11.36 10.69
C ALA A 541 10.62 11.29 9.15
N SER A 542 11.45 10.44 8.53
CA SER A 542 11.47 10.25 7.08
C SER A 542 11.85 8.81 6.74
N PRO A 543 11.18 8.16 5.79
CA PRO A 543 11.57 6.82 5.32
C PRO A 543 12.89 6.84 4.57
N ASP A 544 13.33 8.03 4.11
CA ASP A 544 14.53 8.21 3.29
C ASP A 544 15.83 8.27 4.11
N ILE A 545 15.76 8.42 5.44
CA ILE A 545 16.92 8.56 6.32
C ILE A 545 16.71 7.87 7.66
N ASN A 546 17.80 7.30 8.20
CA ASN A 546 17.84 6.70 9.55
C ASN A 546 16.71 5.69 9.81
N PHE A 547 16.29 4.96 8.77
CA PHE A 547 15.24 3.93 8.87
C PHE A 547 13.94 4.44 9.49
N GLY A 548 13.58 5.69 9.23
CA GLY A 548 12.33 6.27 9.73
C GLY A 548 12.30 6.62 11.22
N VAL A 549 13.42 6.52 11.93
CA VAL A 549 13.49 6.81 13.37
C VAL A 549 13.21 8.29 13.66
N ALA A 550 12.22 8.56 14.52
CA ALA A 550 11.82 9.91 14.90
C ALA A 550 12.95 10.65 15.66
N ARG A 551 13.14 11.92 15.31
CA ARG A 551 14.11 12.83 15.94
C ARG A 551 13.43 14.14 16.33
N GLU A 552 13.69 14.61 17.56
CA GLU A 552 13.21 15.91 18.02
C GLU A 552 13.99 17.03 17.31
N LEU A 553 13.29 18.09 16.96
CA LEU A 553 13.85 19.32 16.38
C LEU A 553 13.76 20.46 17.39
N THR A 554 14.86 21.18 17.53
CA THR A 554 14.85 22.47 18.24
C THR A 554 14.12 23.51 17.41
N PHE A 555 13.33 24.38 18.06
CA PHE A 555 12.60 25.44 17.38
C PHE A 555 12.66 26.74 18.15
N GLN A 556 12.40 27.84 17.45
CA GLN A 556 12.25 29.18 18.01
C GLN A 556 10.83 29.67 17.72
N ARG A 557 10.20 30.34 18.68
CA ARG A 557 8.89 30.95 18.52
C ARG A 557 8.99 32.48 18.60
N THR A 558 8.43 33.15 17.58
CA THR A 558 8.27 34.59 17.56
C THR A 558 6.81 34.90 17.24
N GLY A 559 6.08 35.39 18.22
CA GLY A 559 4.63 35.58 18.10
C GLY A 559 3.91 34.26 17.74
N ASN A 560 3.20 34.23 16.63
CA ASN A 560 2.48 33.06 16.13
C ASN A 560 3.30 32.18 15.19
N THR A 561 4.58 32.48 14.97
CA THR A 561 5.43 31.73 14.05
C THR A 561 6.44 30.90 14.83
N VAL A 562 6.50 29.58 14.53
CA VAL A 562 7.56 28.69 14.98
C VAL A 562 8.48 28.37 13.82
N THR A 563 9.80 28.50 14.05
CA THR A 563 10.83 28.26 13.03
C THR A 563 11.78 27.16 13.51
N PHE A 564 12.03 26.19 12.66
CA PHE A 564 12.91 25.05 12.92
C PHE A 564 13.68 24.67 11.65
N THR A 565 14.72 23.86 11.81
CA THR A 565 15.56 23.42 10.69
C THR A 565 15.19 21.98 10.32
N ILE A 566 14.85 21.77 9.04
CA ILE A 566 14.69 20.46 8.44
C ILE A 566 16.09 19.93 8.12
N PRO A 567 16.51 18.78 8.72
CA PRO A 567 17.88 18.31 8.55
C PRO A 567 18.15 17.73 7.16
N PHE A 568 17.12 17.14 6.54
CA PHE A 568 17.24 16.40 5.30
C PHE A 568 15.85 16.29 4.65
N LEU A 569 15.75 16.42 3.32
CA LEU A 569 14.56 16.11 2.53
C LEU A 569 15.00 15.52 1.20
N ARG A 570 14.64 14.25 0.96
CA ARG A 570 14.86 13.60 -0.33
C ARG A 570 13.53 13.43 -1.06
N TYR A 571 12.73 12.42 -0.78
CA TYR A 571 11.40 12.25 -1.36
C TYR A 571 10.31 12.74 -0.42
N TRP A 572 10.32 12.27 0.84
CA TRP A 572 9.23 12.48 1.79
C TRP A 572 9.69 12.63 3.24
N ASP A 573 9.23 13.70 3.85
CA ASP A 573 9.40 13.95 5.28
C ASP A 573 8.05 14.15 5.96
N MET A 574 7.95 13.66 7.19
CA MET A 574 6.85 13.93 8.11
C MET A 574 7.35 14.74 9.29
N ILE A 575 6.79 15.92 9.50
CA ILE A 575 7.05 16.77 10.67
C ILE A 575 5.79 16.77 11.52
N VAL A 576 5.94 16.60 12.82
CA VAL A 576 4.83 16.64 13.77
C VAL A 576 5.06 17.78 14.76
N VAL A 577 4.11 18.70 14.83
CA VAL A 577 4.06 19.83 15.75
C VAL A 577 3.01 19.51 16.82
N GLN A 578 3.40 19.55 18.10
CA GLN A 578 2.51 19.19 19.23
C GLN A 578 2.77 20.06 20.47
#